data_f63634670d4aac530b1c566948334a94
#
_entry.id   f63634670d4aac530b1c566948334a94
#
_cell.length_a   1.000
_cell.length_b   1.000
_cell.length_c   1.000
_cell.angle_alpha   90.00
_cell.angle_beta   90.00
_cell.angle_gamma   90.00
#
_symmetry.space_group_name_H-M   'P 1'
#
loop_
_entity.id
_entity.type
_entity.pdbx_description
1 polymer ?
#
loop_
_entity_poly.entity_id
_entity_poly.type
_entity_poly.pdbx_seq_one_letter_code
_entity_poly.pdbx_strand_id
1 'polypeptide(L)' 'MSKIKNYIMNSVEKQVDKITDNYLAGNIDLNTAENKIEDIDNLEMVMEKHNVGDHLHYAKEESQAEVALTLEGGK' A
#
# COMPACT_ATOMS: atom_id res chain seq x y z
N MET A 1 20.03 -1.03 -18.15
CA MET A 1 19.14 0.12 -17.91
C MET A 1 17.81 -0.31 -17.37
N SER A 2 17.03 -1.03 -18.19
CA SER A 2 15.70 -1.46 -17.76
C SER A 2 15.75 -2.29 -16.48
N LYS A 3 16.76 -3.12 -16.35
CA LYS A 3 16.86 -3.99 -15.17
C LYS A 3 17.03 -3.20 -13.88
N ILE A 4 17.84 -2.16 -13.92
CA ILE A 4 18.07 -1.34 -12.73
C ILE A 4 16.79 -0.61 -12.36
N LYS A 5 16.09 -0.08 -13.34
CA LYS A 5 14.86 0.64 -13.11
C LYS A 5 13.79 -0.29 -12.52
N ASN A 6 13.67 -1.48 -13.08
CA ASN A 6 12.71 -2.47 -12.57
C ASN A 6 13.04 -2.90 -11.15
N TYR A 7 14.32 -3.04 -10.87
CA TYR A 7 14.75 -3.43 -9.53
C TYR A 7 14.34 -2.38 -8.50
N ILE A 8 14.55 -1.11 -8.82
CA ILE A 8 14.18 -0.03 -7.92
C ILE A 8 12.66 0.02 -7.74
N MET A 9 11.91 -0.10 -8.83
CA MET A 9 10.45 -0.11 -8.76
C MET A 9 9.95 -1.25 -7.89
N ASN A 10 10.50 -2.44 -8.07
CA ASN A 10 10.10 -3.59 -7.27
C ASN A 10 10.38 -3.36 -5.79
N SER A 11 11.53 -2.76 -5.49
CA SER A 11 11.88 -2.47 -4.11
C SER A 11 10.90 -1.48 -3.48
N VAL A 12 10.54 -0.43 -4.22
CA VAL A 12 9.59 0.56 -3.73
C VAL A 12 8.22 -0.09 -3.53
N GLU A 13 7.78 -0.90 -4.48
CA GLU A 13 6.50 -1.57 -4.36
C GLU A 13 6.44 -2.46 -3.14
N LYS A 14 7.51 -3.18 -2.85
CA LYS A 14 7.55 -4.03 -1.68
C LYS A 14 7.45 -3.22 -0.39
N GLN A 15 8.12 -2.08 -0.35
CA GLN A 15 8.04 -1.20 0.81
C GLN A 15 6.64 -0.66 0.99
N VAL A 16 6.01 -0.23 -0.10
CA VAL A 16 4.64 0.25 -0.04
C VAL A 16 3.70 -0.85 0.44
N ASP A 17 3.84 -2.05 -0.11
CA ASP A 17 3.00 -3.18 0.28
C ASP A 17 3.15 -3.50 1.76
N LYS A 18 4.38 -3.49 2.26
CA LYS A 18 4.63 -3.81 3.66
C LYS A 18 3.96 -2.79 4.58
N ILE A 19 4.09 -1.52 4.25
CA ILE A 19 3.46 -0.47 5.04
C ILE A 19 1.95 -0.57 4.96
N THR A 20 1.44 -0.83 3.77
CA THR A 20 0.00 -0.99 3.56
C THR A 20 -0.53 -2.17 4.39
N ASP A 21 0.19 -3.28 4.40
CA ASP A 21 -0.21 -4.45 5.19
C ASP A 21 -0.28 -4.11 6.67
N ASN A 22 0.70 -3.37 7.17
CA ASN A 22 0.71 -2.95 8.57
C ASN A 22 -0.49 -2.06 8.89
N TYR A 23 -0.82 -1.18 7.96
CA TYR A 23 -1.99 -0.33 8.13
C TYR A 23 -3.28 -1.15 8.17
N LEU A 24 -3.41 -2.10 7.25
CA LEU A 24 -4.60 -2.94 7.19
C LEU A 24 -4.71 -3.84 8.41
N ALA A 25 -3.58 -4.26 8.97
CA ALA A 25 -3.56 -5.09 10.16
C ALA A 25 -3.84 -4.30 11.43
N GLY A 26 -3.88 -2.97 11.35
CA GLY A 26 -4.13 -2.14 12.51
C GLY A 26 -2.90 -1.81 13.33
N ASN A 27 -1.71 -2.13 12.81
CA ASN A 27 -0.47 -1.86 13.52
C ASN A 27 -0.07 -0.40 13.50
N ILE A 28 -0.48 0.32 12.45
CA ILE A 28 -0.21 1.75 12.32
C ILE A 28 -1.48 2.42 11.83
N ASP A 29 -1.63 3.72 12.11
CA ASP A 29 -2.79 4.46 11.65
C ASP A 29 -2.54 5.03 10.25
N LEU A 30 -3.58 5.66 9.69
CA LEU A 30 -3.51 6.20 8.34
C LEU A 30 -2.42 7.25 8.21
N ASN A 31 -2.35 8.14 9.18
CA ASN A 31 -1.37 9.23 9.15
C ASN A 31 0.05 8.68 9.14
N THR A 32 0.31 7.71 10.00
CA THR A 32 1.63 7.08 10.08
C THR A 32 1.96 6.35 8.79
N ALA A 33 0.99 5.63 8.23
CA ALA A 33 1.19 4.91 6.98
C ALA A 33 1.51 5.88 5.84
N GLU A 34 0.77 6.96 5.76
CA GLU A 34 1.03 7.97 4.73
C GLU A 34 2.44 8.53 4.84
N ASN A 35 2.84 8.88 6.05
CA ASN A 35 4.17 9.45 6.27
C ASN A 35 5.26 8.46 5.90
N LYS A 36 5.10 7.21 6.28
CA LYS A 36 6.10 6.19 5.98
C LYS A 36 6.23 5.96 4.48
N ILE A 37 5.11 5.91 3.77
CA ILE A 37 5.15 5.72 2.31
C ILE A 37 5.77 6.94 1.63
N GLU A 38 5.39 8.14 2.07
CA GLU A 38 5.93 9.36 1.47
C GLU A 38 7.43 9.49 1.67
N ASP A 39 7.96 8.83 2.70
CA ASP A 39 9.40 8.86 3.00
C ASP A 39 10.20 7.88 2.14
N ILE A 40 9.54 7.03 1.39
CA ILE A 40 10.23 6.04 0.57
C ILE A 40 10.97 6.74 -0.58
N ASP A 41 12.26 6.42 -0.72
CA ASP A 41 13.04 6.94 -1.84
C ASP A 41 12.49 6.39 -3.15
N ASN A 42 12.44 7.25 -4.16
CA ASN A 42 11.99 6.87 -5.51
C ASN A 42 10.51 6.49 -5.56
N LEU A 43 9.73 6.92 -4.57
CA LEU A 43 8.31 6.62 -4.55
C LEU A 43 7.61 7.05 -5.83
N GLU A 44 8.07 8.15 -6.44
CA GLU A 44 7.46 8.69 -7.64
C GLU A 44 7.52 7.73 -8.82
N MET A 45 8.36 6.70 -8.75
CA MET A 45 8.40 5.67 -9.79
C MET A 45 7.19 4.75 -9.73
N VAL A 46 6.50 4.72 -8.61
CA VAL A 46 5.34 3.85 -8.39
C VAL A 46 4.06 4.66 -8.28
N MET A 47 4.08 5.73 -7.53
CA MET A 47 2.90 6.58 -7.34
C MET A 47 3.33 7.98 -6.91
N GLU A 48 2.42 8.93 -7.06
CA GLU A 48 2.67 10.29 -6.62
C GLU A 48 2.29 10.43 -5.15
N LYS A 49 2.98 11.33 -4.46
CA LYS A 49 2.75 11.50 -3.03
C LYS A 49 1.31 11.84 -2.70
N HIS A 50 0.67 12.66 -3.52
CA HIS A 50 -0.70 13.05 -3.24
C HIS A 50 -1.70 11.90 -3.47
N ASN A 51 -1.25 10.81 -4.06
CA ASN A 51 -2.09 9.62 -4.26
C ASN A 51 -1.94 8.60 -3.14
N VAL A 52 -1.03 8.83 -2.20
CA VAL A 52 -0.77 7.86 -1.14
C VAL A 52 -2.00 7.63 -0.27
N GLY A 53 -2.67 8.72 0.11
CA GLY A 53 -3.88 8.61 0.92
C GLY A 53 -4.97 7.83 0.21
N ASP A 54 -5.14 8.10 -1.07
CA ASP A 54 -6.14 7.39 -1.89
C ASP A 54 -5.79 5.90 -1.97
N HIS A 55 -4.51 5.60 -2.15
CA HIS A 55 -4.07 4.22 -2.23
C HIS A 55 -4.41 3.45 -0.96
N LEU A 56 -4.13 4.05 0.20
CA LEU A 56 -4.40 3.39 1.47
C LEU A 56 -5.89 3.22 1.72
N HIS A 57 -6.66 4.26 1.39
CA HIS A 57 -8.11 4.21 1.53
C HIS A 57 -8.70 3.10 0.66
N TYR A 58 -8.24 3.01 -0.57
CA TYR A 58 -8.70 2.00 -1.50
C TYR A 58 -8.36 0.60 -1.03
N ALA A 59 -7.13 0.43 -0.53
CA ALA A 59 -6.69 -0.87 -0.03
C ALA A 59 -7.56 -1.32 1.13
N LYS A 60 -7.91 -0.39 2.01
CA LYS A 60 -8.73 -0.73 3.17
C LYS A 60 -10.14 -1.12 2.73
N GLU A 61 -10.70 -0.39 1.77
CA GLU A 61 -12.02 -0.72 1.26
C GLU A 61 -12.06 -2.10 0.63
N GLU A 62 -11.04 -2.40 -0.18
CA GLU A 62 -10.95 -3.71 -0.82
C GLU A 62 -10.82 -4.83 0.21
N SER A 63 -10.00 -4.59 1.23
CA SER A 63 -9.81 -5.57 2.28
C SER A 63 -11.11 -5.86 3.02
N GLN A 64 -11.86 -4.80 3.34
CA GLN A 64 -13.13 -4.95 4.02
C GLN A 64 -14.17 -5.65 3.14
N ALA A 65 -14.18 -5.31 1.85
CA ALA A 65 -15.10 -5.94 0.92
C ALA A 65 -14.80 -7.44 0.77
N GLU A 66 -13.51 -7.78 0.71
CA GLU A 66 -13.11 -9.18 0.62
C GLU A 66 -13.54 -9.95 1.85
N VAL A 67 -13.35 -9.37 3.02
CA VAL A 67 -13.74 -10.02 4.26
C VAL A 67 -15.25 -10.25 4.28
N ALA A 68 -16.01 -9.25 3.89
CA ALA A 68 -17.46 -9.38 3.85
C ALA A 68 -17.91 -10.47 2.88
N LEU A 69 -17.30 -10.51 1.70
CA LEU A 69 -17.62 -11.54 0.72
C LEU A 69 -17.24 -12.92 1.22
N THR A 70 -16.09 -13.03 1.86
CA THR A 70 -15.65 -14.32 2.40
C THR A 70 -16.61 -14.83 3.46
N LEU A 71 -17.05 -13.94 4.34
CA LEU A 71 -17.99 -14.33 5.39
C LEU A 71 -19.30 -14.82 4.80
N GLU A 72 -19.79 -14.12 3.79
CA GLU A 72 -21.04 -14.54 3.14
C GLU A 72 -20.86 -15.81 2.35
N GLY A 73 -19.73 -15.90 1.64
CA GLY A 73 -19.45 -17.09 0.85
C GLY A 73 -19.16 -18.31 1.70
N GLY A 74 -18.71 -18.10 2.92
CA GLY A 74 -18.38 -19.20 3.82
C GLY A 74 -19.58 -19.99 4.30
N LYS A 75 -20.73 -19.48 4.03
CA LYS A 75 -21.95 -20.18 4.39
C LYS A 75 -22.29 -21.24 3.35
#